data_90bc11e50a089d61f2a38c4e8191a7b9
#
_entry.id   90bc11e50a089d61f2a38c4e8191a7b9
#
_cell.length_a   1.000
_cell.length_b   1.000
_cell.length_c   1.000
_cell.angle_alpha   90.00
_cell.angle_beta   90.00
_cell.angle_gamma   90.00
#
_symmetry.space_group_name_H-M   'P 1'
#
loop_
_entity.id
_entity.type
_entity.pdbx_description
1 polymer ?
#
loop_
_entity_poly.entity_id
_entity_poly.type
_entity_poly.pdbx_seq_one_letter_code
_entity_poly.pdbx_strand_id
1 'polypeptide(L)'
;MKAKKVVLIGWDAADWKVIDQLIEQGHMPMLAEMVKKGVRGNLSTLEPVLSPMLWTSIATGKYADKHGIHGFTEPDYEAGIVRPISSTSRKSRAFWNILTNQGKKVNVFSWWPSNPAEPIDGIMVSNLYQRASKPGAKNWGMNPGTVYPQELSELFKSIRIHPEELTEEHLLPFLNNAHKIESKEDKKLQALSKILADAATVHSASTWALENSDWDLTAIYHDAIDHACHAFMKLRAPKLPGVPDDLFEIYSDTVDGMYRFHDMMLERTLKMVGPDTNVILISDHGFQSDHMRPLSLPKEPAGPAAEHRKHGIICCYGPDFNEGQTIYGSSILDITPPLLTLFGLPIGEDMDGTPLIQAFRETPTVKTISSW
;
A
#
# COMPACT_ATOMS: atom_id res chain seq x y z
N MET A 1 4.25 -6.20 25.45
CA MET A 1 4.56 -6.55 24.06
C MET A 1 5.94 -7.19 24.00
N LYS A 2 6.12 -8.21 23.16
CA LYS A 2 7.37 -8.98 23.00
C LYS A 2 8.26 -8.37 21.90
N ALA A 3 7.65 -7.97 20.79
CA ALA A 3 8.38 -7.31 19.72
C ALA A 3 8.77 -5.87 20.09
N LYS A 4 9.94 -5.48 19.61
CA LYS A 4 10.43 -4.10 19.71
C LYS A 4 10.22 -3.31 18.41
N LYS A 5 10.00 -4.02 17.31
CA LYS A 5 9.91 -3.47 15.97
C LYS A 5 8.59 -3.84 15.32
N VAL A 6 8.08 -2.95 14.48
CA VAL A 6 6.85 -3.16 13.71
C VAL A 6 7.09 -2.79 12.25
N VAL A 7 6.63 -3.64 11.33
CA VAL A 7 6.51 -3.29 9.91
C VAL A 7 5.04 -3.23 9.55
N LEU A 8 4.61 -2.11 8.99
CA LEU A 8 3.27 -1.89 8.45
C LEU A 8 3.37 -1.85 6.92
N ILE A 9 2.70 -2.78 6.25
CA ILE A 9 2.72 -2.89 4.78
C ILE A 9 1.31 -2.62 4.26
N GLY A 10 1.17 -1.63 3.40
CA GLY A 10 -0.05 -1.32 2.67
C GLY A 10 0.03 -1.83 1.24
N TRP A 11 -0.93 -2.67 0.83
CA TRP A 11 -1.16 -3.09 -0.54
C TRP A 11 -2.50 -2.51 -1.02
N ASP A 12 -2.47 -1.44 -1.79
CA ASP A 12 -3.69 -0.81 -2.30
C ASP A 12 -4.51 -1.79 -3.14
N ALA A 13 -5.80 -1.88 -2.87
CA ALA A 13 -6.77 -2.75 -3.54
C ALA A 13 -6.57 -4.27 -3.40
N ALA A 14 -5.71 -4.73 -2.48
CA ALA A 14 -5.56 -6.17 -2.27
C ALA A 14 -6.85 -6.81 -1.70
N ASP A 15 -7.23 -7.96 -2.24
CA ASP A 15 -8.51 -8.60 -1.97
C ASP A 15 -8.35 -10.09 -1.69
N TRP A 16 -8.95 -10.57 -0.59
CA TRP A 16 -8.97 -11.98 -0.25
C TRP A 16 -9.59 -12.86 -1.34
N LYS A 17 -10.52 -12.35 -2.17
CA LYS A 17 -11.08 -13.11 -3.29
C LYS A 17 -10.04 -13.53 -4.33
N VAL A 18 -9.00 -12.75 -4.53
CA VAL A 18 -7.87 -13.09 -5.41
C VAL A 18 -6.82 -13.88 -4.63
N ILE A 19 -6.47 -13.39 -3.45
CA ILE A 19 -5.43 -13.97 -2.59
C ILE A 19 -5.75 -15.43 -2.23
N ASP A 20 -6.97 -15.72 -1.77
CA ASP A 20 -7.34 -17.08 -1.37
C ASP A 20 -7.20 -18.09 -2.54
N GLN A 21 -7.60 -17.70 -3.76
CA GLN A 21 -7.41 -18.51 -4.96
C GLN A 21 -5.92 -18.78 -5.24
N LEU A 22 -5.08 -17.76 -5.11
CA LEU A 22 -3.64 -17.89 -5.36
C LEU A 22 -2.93 -18.69 -4.24
N ILE A 23 -3.38 -18.58 -3.00
CA ILE A 23 -2.90 -19.42 -1.89
C ILE A 23 -3.26 -20.89 -2.12
N GLU A 24 -4.52 -21.19 -2.50
CA GLU A 24 -4.97 -22.55 -2.81
C GLU A 24 -4.18 -23.18 -3.96
N GLN A 25 -3.73 -22.37 -4.92
CA GLN A 25 -2.88 -22.78 -6.04
C GLN A 25 -1.39 -22.88 -5.67
N GLY A 26 -1.00 -22.49 -4.47
CA GLY A 26 0.41 -22.44 -4.04
C GLY A 26 1.23 -21.28 -4.60
N HIS A 27 0.58 -20.26 -5.14
CA HIS A 27 1.22 -19.13 -5.82
C HIS A 27 1.58 -17.96 -4.89
N MET A 28 1.12 -17.97 -3.63
CA MET A 28 1.45 -16.97 -2.60
C MET A 28 1.87 -17.67 -1.29
N PRO A 29 3.00 -18.38 -1.29
CA PRO A 29 3.42 -19.21 -0.17
C PRO A 29 3.74 -18.40 1.10
N MET A 30 4.27 -17.19 0.95
CA MET A 30 4.66 -16.38 2.10
C MET A 30 3.45 -15.80 2.82
N LEU A 31 2.48 -15.28 2.08
CA LEU A 31 1.22 -14.80 2.68
C LEU A 31 0.41 -15.97 3.26
N ALA A 32 0.44 -17.13 2.61
CA ALA A 32 -0.16 -18.36 3.17
C ALA A 32 0.42 -18.71 4.54
N GLU A 33 1.74 -18.58 4.71
CA GLU A 33 2.40 -18.80 6.00
C GLU A 33 1.99 -17.74 7.03
N MET A 34 1.95 -16.46 6.65
CA MET A 34 1.47 -15.38 7.52
C MET A 34 0.03 -15.63 8.00
N VAL A 35 -0.86 -16.02 7.10
CA VAL A 35 -2.27 -16.35 7.43
C VAL A 35 -2.35 -17.52 8.40
N LYS A 36 -1.56 -18.57 8.17
CA LYS A 36 -1.51 -19.77 9.01
C LYS A 36 -0.99 -19.49 10.42
N LYS A 37 0.02 -18.63 10.54
CA LYS A 37 0.73 -18.34 11.81
C LYS A 37 0.33 -17.01 12.44
N GLY A 38 -0.65 -16.31 11.89
CA GLY A 38 -1.07 -15.01 12.33
C GLY A 38 -2.58 -14.85 12.40
N VAL A 39 -3.02 -13.63 12.32
CA VAL A 39 -4.44 -13.25 12.35
C VAL A 39 -4.82 -12.64 11.01
N ARG A 40 -5.91 -13.11 10.41
CA ARG A 40 -6.46 -12.49 9.18
C ARG A 40 -7.85 -11.88 9.42
N GLY A 41 -8.26 -10.96 8.57
CA GLY A 41 -9.59 -10.37 8.59
C GLY A 41 -9.87 -9.50 7.39
N ASN A 42 -11.10 -8.99 7.31
CA ASN A 42 -11.48 -7.96 6.36
C ASN A 42 -11.41 -6.59 7.04
N LEU A 43 -10.99 -5.57 6.30
CA LEU A 43 -11.12 -4.17 6.71
C LEU A 43 -12.27 -3.53 5.93
N SER A 44 -13.29 -3.04 6.62
CA SER A 44 -14.32 -2.20 5.98
C SER A 44 -13.69 -0.88 5.58
N THR A 45 -13.90 -0.49 4.32
CA THR A 45 -13.46 0.81 3.80
C THR A 45 -14.44 1.94 4.14
N LEU A 46 -14.08 3.17 3.78
CA LEU A 46 -14.94 4.35 3.89
C LEU A 46 -15.40 4.81 2.50
N GLU A 47 -16.47 5.58 2.47
CA GLU A 47 -17.00 6.20 1.26
C GLU A 47 -16.70 7.72 1.24
N PRO A 48 -16.31 8.28 0.08
CA PRO A 48 -16.03 7.63 -1.19
C PRO A 48 -14.71 6.83 -1.14
N VAL A 49 -14.63 5.75 -1.95
CA VAL A 49 -13.43 4.88 -1.98
C VAL A 49 -12.33 5.57 -2.79
N LEU A 50 -11.58 6.46 -2.13
CA LEU A 50 -10.51 7.28 -2.71
C LEU A 50 -9.24 7.13 -1.87
N SER A 51 -8.21 6.53 -2.43
CA SER A 51 -6.96 6.16 -1.72
C SER A 51 -6.36 7.28 -0.86
N PRO A 52 -6.30 8.57 -1.28
CA PRO A 52 -5.73 9.60 -0.40
C PRO A 52 -6.51 9.81 0.89
N MET A 53 -7.85 9.74 0.84
CA MET A 53 -8.70 9.83 2.03
C MET A 53 -8.53 8.59 2.91
N LEU A 54 -8.55 7.40 2.31
CA LEU A 54 -8.51 6.13 3.03
C LEU A 54 -7.17 5.93 3.73
N TRP A 55 -6.05 6.16 3.02
CA TRP A 55 -4.71 6.03 3.61
C TRP A 55 -4.39 7.10 4.65
N THR A 56 -5.03 8.27 4.58
CA THR A 56 -4.99 9.26 5.66
C THR A 56 -5.81 8.80 6.86
N SER A 57 -6.99 8.22 6.64
CA SER A 57 -7.83 7.65 7.70
C SER A 57 -7.09 6.51 8.43
N ILE A 58 -6.41 5.63 7.68
CA ILE A 58 -5.52 4.59 8.24
C ILE A 58 -4.41 5.22 9.11
N ALA A 59 -3.74 6.24 8.59
CA ALA A 59 -2.60 6.87 9.26
C ALA A 59 -2.97 7.67 10.52
N THR A 60 -4.22 8.10 10.65
CA THR A 60 -4.68 8.95 11.76
C THR A 60 -5.63 8.24 12.72
N GLY A 61 -6.27 7.14 12.28
CA GLY A 61 -7.36 6.50 13.00
C GLY A 61 -8.63 7.36 13.04
N LYS A 62 -8.80 8.32 12.13
CA LYS A 62 -9.87 9.32 12.14
C LYS A 62 -10.58 9.42 10.80
N TYR A 63 -11.83 9.90 10.81
CA TYR A 63 -12.59 10.23 9.61
C TYR A 63 -12.07 11.50 8.92
N ALA A 64 -12.47 11.68 7.65
CA ALA A 64 -12.03 12.77 6.79
C ALA A 64 -12.37 14.18 7.31
N ASP A 65 -13.47 14.35 8.01
CA ASP A 65 -13.86 15.61 8.65
C ASP A 65 -12.86 16.05 9.74
N LYS A 66 -12.18 15.10 10.39
CA LYS A 66 -11.16 15.37 11.41
C LYS A 66 -9.75 15.53 10.80
N HIS A 67 -9.39 14.73 9.79
CA HIS A 67 -8.05 14.83 9.20
C HIS A 67 -7.94 15.72 7.97
N GLY A 68 -9.07 16.15 7.38
CA GLY A 68 -9.14 17.18 6.35
C GLY A 68 -8.82 16.75 4.92
N ILE A 69 -8.54 15.47 4.65
CA ILE A 69 -8.26 14.93 3.31
C ILE A 69 -9.51 14.19 2.82
N HIS A 70 -10.18 14.75 1.78
CA HIS A 70 -11.42 14.20 1.23
C HIS A 70 -11.23 13.49 -0.13
N GLY A 71 -10.08 13.64 -0.76
CA GLY A 71 -9.79 13.07 -2.08
C GLY A 71 -8.44 13.52 -2.61
N PHE A 72 -8.28 13.53 -3.93
CA PHE A 72 -7.02 13.87 -4.60
C PHE A 72 -6.72 15.36 -4.66
N THR A 73 -7.74 16.20 -4.50
CA THR A 73 -7.65 17.66 -4.63
C THR A 73 -8.38 18.36 -3.51
N GLU A 74 -8.00 19.61 -3.27
CA GLU A 74 -8.64 20.50 -2.32
C GLU A 74 -8.82 21.91 -2.93
N PRO A 75 -9.82 22.69 -2.49
CA PRO A 75 -9.94 24.10 -2.88
C PRO A 75 -8.86 24.95 -2.20
N ASP A 76 -8.22 25.80 -2.96
CA ASP A 76 -7.41 26.91 -2.46
C ASP A 76 -8.25 28.19 -2.60
N TYR A 77 -8.86 28.60 -1.50
CA TYR A 77 -9.78 29.75 -1.49
C TYR A 77 -9.06 31.10 -1.68
N GLU A 78 -7.76 31.18 -1.33
CA GLU A 78 -6.98 32.41 -1.51
C GLU A 78 -6.60 32.60 -2.97
N ALA A 79 -6.16 31.53 -3.62
CA ALA A 79 -5.80 31.54 -5.04
C ALA A 79 -7.01 31.38 -5.98
N GLY A 80 -8.19 30.97 -5.47
CA GLY A 80 -9.39 30.72 -6.28
C GLY A 80 -9.25 29.53 -7.25
N ILE A 81 -8.43 28.53 -6.89
CA ILE A 81 -8.16 27.35 -7.72
C ILE A 81 -8.43 26.05 -6.97
N VAL A 82 -8.45 24.93 -7.68
CA VAL A 82 -8.37 23.60 -7.12
C VAL A 82 -6.93 23.11 -7.27
N ARG A 83 -6.33 22.66 -6.17
CA ARG A 83 -4.95 22.14 -6.17
C ARG A 83 -4.89 20.68 -5.70
N PRO A 84 -3.84 19.92 -6.06
CA PRO A 84 -3.59 18.61 -5.48
C PRO A 84 -3.37 18.73 -3.97
N ILE A 85 -3.82 17.71 -3.22
CA ILE A 85 -3.49 17.61 -1.79
C ILE A 85 -2.00 17.35 -1.57
N SER A 86 -1.55 17.68 -0.38
CA SER A 86 -0.15 17.49 0.05
C SER A 86 -0.11 17.00 1.51
N SER A 87 1.09 16.69 2.02
CA SER A 87 1.28 16.39 3.45
C SER A 87 0.81 17.53 4.36
N THR A 88 0.91 18.78 3.89
CA THR A 88 0.48 19.97 4.64
C THR A 88 -1.04 20.19 4.63
N SER A 89 -1.79 19.48 3.80
CA SER A 89 -3.25 19.53 3.79
C SER A 89 -3.87 18.76 4.97
N ARG A 90 -3.11 17.82 5.58
CA ARG A 90 -3.57 17.02 6.70
C ARG A 90 -3.63 17.84 7.99
N LYS A 91 -4.79 17.81 8.67
CA LYS A 91 -5.08 18.57 9.90
C LYS A 91 -4.87 17.76 11.18
N SER A 92 -4.74 16.44 11.10
CA SER A 92 -4.49 15.54 12.22
C SER A 92 -3.10 14.92 12.15
N ARG A 93 -2.50 14.62 13.30
CA ARG A 93 -1.23 13.89 13.35
C ARG A 93 -1.42 12.46 12.85
N ALA A 94 -0.53 12.03 11.97
CA ALA A 94 -0.42 10.63 11.58
C ALA A 94 0.40 9.84 12.60
N PHE A 95 0.33 8.51 12.57
CA PHE A 95 1.07 7.65 13.49
C PHE A 95 2.57 7.94 13.49
N TRP A 96 3.18 8.31 12.36
CA TRP A 96 4.60 8.66 12.30
C TRP A 96 4.94 9.95 13.06
N ASN A 97 4.04 10.93 13.05
CA ASN A 97 4.23 12.15 13.85
C ASN A 97 4.10 11.86 15.34
N ILE A 98 3.11 11.03 15.72
CA ILE A 98 2.88 10.63 17.11
C ILE A 98 4.10 9.86 17.64
N LEU A 99 4.55 8.83 16.91
CA LEU A 99 5.67 7.99 17.29
C LEU A 99 6.99 8.79 17.40
N THR A 100 7.29 9.62 16.40
CA THR A 100 8.48 10.51 16.43
C THR A 100 8.47 11.42 17.66
N ASN A 101 7.32 12.03 17.98
CA ASN A 101 7.19 12.87 19.19
C ASN A 101 7.33 12.08 20.49
N GLN A 102 7.24 10.76 20.44
CA GLN A 102 7.48 9.85 21.56
C GLN A 102 8.86 9.18 21.51
N GLY A 103 9.78 9.75 20.74
CA GLY A 103 11.17 9.30 20.64
C GLY A 103 11.36 7.99 19.89
N LYS A 104 10.42 7.63 19.01
CA LYS A 104 10.50 6.44 18.16
C LYS A 104 11.07 6.78 16.80
N LYS A 105 11.97 5.94 16.30
CA LYS A 105 12.52 6.04 14.96
C LYS A 105 11.56 5.43 13.94
N VAL A 106 11.11 6.22 12.97
CA VAL A 106 10.05 5.84 12.04
C VAL A 106 10.50 6.03 10.60
N ASN A 107 10.39 4.99 9.80
CA ASN A 107 10.57 5.07 8.35
C ASN A 107 9.21 5.00 7.65
N VAL A 108 8.98 5.85 6.64
CA VAL A 108 7.73 5.91 5.87
C VAL A 108 8.05 5.98 4.38
N PHE A 109 7.50 5.05 3.60
CA PHE A 109 7.73 4.95 2.17
C PHE A 109 6.43 5.03 1.38
N SER A 110 6.36 6.01 0.48
CA SER A 110 5.29 6.21 -0.52
C SER A 110 3.88 6.40 0.04
N TRP A 111 3.68 6.61 1.34
CA TRP A 111 2.36 6.75 1.96
C TRP A 111 1.58 7.97 1.43
N TRP A 112 0.25 7.86 1.30
CA TRP A 112 -0.63 8.94 0.84
C TRP A 112 -1.27 9.75 1.98
N PRO A 113 -1.28 11.12 1.89
CA PRO A 113 -0.32 11.96 1.19
C PRO A 113 0.93 12.16 2.07
N SER A 114 2.10 12.17 1.48
CA SER A 114 3.36 12.41 2.21
C SER A 114 4.33 13.34 1.46
N ASN A 115 3.89 13.98 0.39
CA ASN A 115 4.70 14.98 -0.31
C ASN A 115 4.23 16.42 0.05
N PRO A 116 5.17 17.34 0.39
CA PRO A 116 6.59 17.08 0.66
C PRO A 116 6.82 16.20 1.89
N ALA A 117 7.94 15.47 1.89
CA ALA A 117 8.33 14.60 3.01
C ALA A 117 8.45 15.41 4.31
N GLU A 118 7.84 14.90 5.36
CA GLU A 118 7.80 15.55 6.67
C GLU A 118 9.09 15.26 7.46
N PRO A 119 9.56 16.20 8.29
CA PRO A 119 10.65 15.94 9.23
C PRO A 119 10.17 14.98 10.32
N ILE A 120 10.78 13.79 10.36
CA ILE A 120 10.55 12.74 11.36
C ILE A 120 11.86 12.23 11.91
N ASP A 121 11.85 11.54 13.04
CA ASP A 121 13.04 10.82 13.52
C ASP A 121 13.15 9.50 12.74
N GLY A 122 13.83 9.56 11.60
CA GLY A 122 13.97 8.47 10.64
C GLY A 122 13.93 8.95 9.19
N ILE A 123 13.43 8.11 8.30
CA ILE A 123 13.43 8.35 6.84
C ILE A 123 12.01 8.43 6.31
N MET A 124 11.70 9.51 5.61
CA MET A 124 10.47 9.61 4.82
C MET A 124 10.78 9.76 3.34
N VAL A 125 10.23 8.85 2.54
CA VAL A 125 10.25 8.91 1.09
C VAL A 125 8.81 9.07 0.62
N SER A 126 8.52 10.21 -0.02
CA SER A 126 7.13 10.62 -0.31
C SER A 126 6.48 9.82 -1.44
N ASN A 127 5.16 9.92 -1.53
CA ASN A 127 4.33 9.26 -2.56
C ASN A 127 4.57 9.76 -4.00
N LEU A 128 5.49 10.69 -4.23
CA LEU A 128 5.93 11.11 -5.56
C LEU A 128 7.28 10.53 -5.98
N TYR A 129 7.91 9.75 -5.12
CA TYR A 129 9.26 9.22 -5.33
C TYR A 129 9.39 8.29 -6.53
N GLN A 130 8.49 7.34 -6.70
CA GLN A 130 8.52 6.31 -7.74
C GLN A 130 8.07 6.83 -9.10
N ARG A 131 7.44 8.01 -9.18
CA ARG A 131 6.80 8.48 -10.42
C ARG A 131 7.81 8.90 -11.47
N ALA A 132 7.91 8.14 -12.56
CA ALA A 132 8.63 8.54 -13.75
C ALA A 132 7.90 9.70 -14.44
N SER A 133 8.58 10.82 -14.63
CA SER A 133 7.97 12.03 -15.17
C SER A 133 7.68 11.98 -16.67
N LYS A 134 8.44 11.21 -17.46
CA LYS A 134 8.23 10.99 -18.91
C LYS A 134 8.95 9.73 -19.37
N PRO A 135 8.44 9.01 -20.39
CA PRO A 135 9.19 7.99 -21.12
C PRO A 135 10.46 8.58 -21.74
N GLY A 136 11.54 7.81 -21.78
CA GLY A 136 12.80 8.19 -22.43
C GLY A 136 13.72 9.13 -21.65
N ALA A 137 13.38 9.48 -20.41
CA ALA A 137 14.22 10.36 -19.60
C ALA A 137 15.25 9.54 -18.80
N LYS A 138 16.41 9.25 -19.37
CA LYS A 138 17.55 8.63 -18.66
C LYS A 138 17.96 9.38 -17.37
N ASN A 139 17.66 10.68 -17.30
CA ASN A 139 17.85 11.54 -16.14
C ASN A 139 16.52 12.13 -15.67
N TRP A 140 15.65 11.29 -15.15
CA TRP A 140 14.42 11.77 -14.54
C TRP A 140 14.73 12.40 -13.17
N GLY A 141 14.47 13.69 -13.08
CA GLY A 141 14.67 14.45 -11.86
C GLY A 141 13.85 13.88 -10.69
N MET A 142 14.27 14.16 -9.49
CA MET A 142 13.47 13.99 -8.28
C MET A 142 13.16 15.38 -7.74
N ASN A 143 11.88 15.64 -7.45
CA ASN A 143 11.47 16.94 -6.95
C ASN A 143 12.09 17.22 -5.56
N PRO A 144 12.44 18.48 -5.25
CA PRO A 144 12.79 18.84 -3.89
C PRO A 144 11.69 18.47 -2.90
N GLY A 145 12.07 18.05 -1.70
CA GLY A 145 11.11 17.62 -0.67
C GLY A 145 10.51 16.22 -0.89
N THR A 146 11.03 15.42 -1.83
CA THR A 146 10.61 14.02 -2.00
C THR A 146 11.15 13.11 -0.90
N VAL A 147 12.32 13.42 -0.35
CA VAL A 147 13.04 12.60 0.65
C VAL A 147 13.40 13.47 1.86
N TYR A 148 13.19 12.90 3.04
CA TYR A 148 13.71 13.41 4.31
C TYR A 148 14.45 12.28 5.04
N PRO A 149 15.65 12.50 5.63
CA PRO A 149 16.42 13.74 5.56
C PRO A 149 16.99 13.99 4.16
N GLN A 150 17.21 15.27 3.82
CA GLN A 150 17.57 15.69 2.46
C GLN A 150 18.90 15.12 1.98
N GLU A 151 19.81 14.81 2.89
CA GLU A 151 21.13 14.21 2.62
C GLU A 151 21.02 12.85 1.92
N LEU A 152 19.91 12.14 2.09
CA LEU A 152 19.65 10.85 1.45
C LEU A 152 19.06 10.99 0.03
N SER A 153 18.77 12.21 -0.43
CA SER A 153 18.08 12.44 -1.70
C SER A 153 18.83 11.87 -2.90
N GLU A 154 20.14 12.07 -3.01
CA GLU A 154 20.93 11.56 -4.14
C GLU A 154 21.05 10.02 -4.10
N LEU A 155 21.14 9.44 -2.90
CA LEU A 155 21.12 7.99 -2.73
C LEU A 155 19.80 7.41 -3.24
N PHE A 156 18.67 7.87 -2.71
CA PHE A 156 17.37 7.37 -3.10
C PHE A 156 17.07 7.63 -4.58
N LYS A 157 17.52 8.75 -5.13
CA LYS A 157 17.43 9.02 -6.56
C LYS A 157 18.17 7.96 -7.39
N SER A 158 19.36 7.51 -6.94
CA SER A 158 20.21 6.56 -7.67
C SER A 158 19.69 5.11 -7.67
N ILE A 159 18.84 4.75 -6.71
CA ILE A 159 18.27 3.38 -6.59
C ILE A 159 16.86 3.26 -7.15
N ARG A 160 16.32 4.32 -7.76
CA ARG A 160 15.06 4.24 -8.50
C ARG A 160 15.23 3.44 -9.78
N ILE A 161 14.20 2.71 -10.14
CA ILE A 161 14.17 1.88 -11.34
C ILE A 161 13.29 2.56 -12.39
N HIS A 162 13.86 2.87 -13.54
CA HIS A 162 13.10 3.43 -14.65
C HIS A 162 12.38 2.31 -15.44
N PRO A 163 11.16 2.50 -15.95
CA PRO A 163 10.46 1.47 -16.74
C PRO A 163 11.27 0.92 -17.93
N GLU A 164 12.12 1.74 -18.54
CA GLU A 164 12.98 1.31 -19.66
C GLU A 164 14.20 0.46 -19.24
N GLU A 165 14.49 0.35 -17.94
CA GLU A 165 15.51 -0.57 -17.43
C GLU A 165 14.99 -2.01 -17.31
N LEU A 166 13.67 -2.20 -17.37
CA LEU A 166 13.08 -3.52 -17.31
C LEU A 166 13.29 -4.24 -18.64
N THR A 167 13.88 -5.43 -18.57
CA THR A 167 14.07 -6.32 -19.71
C THR A 167 12.86 -7.23 -19.92
N GLU A 168 12.82 -7.92 -21.04
CA GLU A 168 11.81 -8.95 -21.31
C GLU A 168 11.71 -9.96 -20.19
N GLU A 169 12.82 -10.42 -19.62
CA GLU A 169 12.87 -11.37 -18.50
C GLU A 169 12.11 -10.89 -17.27
N HIS A 170 12.11 -9.59 -17.00
CA HIS A 170 11.35 -9.00 -15.89
C HIS A 170 9.84 -9.00 -16.15
N LEU A 171 9.41 -8.98 -17.41
CA LEU A 171 8.00 -8.87 -17.80
C LEU A 171 7.35 -10.24 -18.04
N LEU A 172 8.10 -11.23 -18.50
CA LEU A 172 7.61 -12.59 -18.80
C LEU A 172 6.78 -13.24 -17.68
N PRO A 173 7.11 -13.09 -16.38
CA PRO A 173 6.32 -13.68 -15.29
C PRO A 173 4.88 -13.16 -15.17
N PHE A 174 4.54 -12.09 -15.88
CA PHE A 174 3.23 -11.40 -15.84
C PHE A 174 2.42 -11.59 -17.13
N LEU A 175 3.00 -12.26 -18.12
CA LEU A 175 2.46 -12.35 -19.48
C LEU A 175 2.30 -13.81 -19.91
N ASN A 176 1.13 -14.13 -20.45
CA ASN A 176 0.98 -15.33 -21.25
C ASN A 176 1.35 -15.01 -22.71
N ASN A 177 1.80 -15.98 -23.48
CA ASN A 177 2.03 -15.80 -24.92
C ASN A 177 2.75 -14.49 -25.31
N ALA A 178 3.73 -14.04 -24.54
CA ALA A 178 4.44 -12.76 -24.73
C ALA A 178 5.01 -12.61 -26.18
N HIS A 179 5.29 -13.72 -26.87
CA HIS A 179 5.73 -13.74 -28.27
C HIS A 179 4.71 -13.16 -29.28
N LYS A 180 3.45 -12.99 -28.84
CA LYS A 180 2.40 -12.34 -29.66
C LYS A 180 2.40 -10.81 -29.58
N ILE A 181 3.24 -10.23 -28.72
CA ILE A 181 3.36 -8.77 -28.63
C ILE A 181 4.19 -8.29 -29.82
N GLU A 182 3.53 -7.61 -30.75
CA GLU A 182 4.13 -7.17 -32.03
C GLU A 182 5.04 -5.95 -31.88
N SER A 183 4.84 -5.13 -30.85
CA SER A 183 5.55 -3.86 -30.69
C SER A 183 5.86 -3.54 -29.24
N LYS A 184 7.06 -2.98 -29.01
CA LYS A 184 7.43 -2.37 -27.72
C LYS A 184 6.59 -1.12 -27.38
N GLU A 185 5.87 -0.58 -28.37
CA GLU A 185 4.95 0.55 -28.19
C GLU A 185 3.55 0.10 -27.72
N ASP A 186 3.35 -1.20 -27.43
CA ASP A 186 2.11 -1.68 -26.84
C ASP A 186 1.83 -0.95 -25.52
N LYS A 187 0.71 -0.23 -25.46
CA LYS A 187 0.34 0.62 -24.32
C LYS A 187 0.14 -0.18 -23.03
N LYS A 188 -0.30 -1.44 -23.13
CA LYS A 188 -0.47 -2.30 -21.95
C LYS A 188 0.87 -2.81 -21.44
N LEU A 189 1.79 -3.14 -22.33
CA LEU A 189 3.15 -3.50 -21.96
C LEU A 189 3.86 -2.32 -21.29
N GLN A 190 3.70 -1.11 -21.81
CA GLN A 190 4.23 0.12 -21.19
C GLN A 190 3.61 0.38 -19.82
N ALA A 191 2.29 0.17 -19.66
CA ALA A 191 1.62 0.28 -18.37
C ALA A 191 2.14 -0.74 -17.37
N LEU A 192 2.30 -2.01 -17.77
CA LEU A 192 2.87 -3.06 -16.94
C LEU A 192 4.30 -2.71 -16.51
N SER A 193 5.16 -2.32 -17.45
CA SER A 193 6.55 -1.91 -17.15
C SER A 193 6.60 -0.78 -16.14
N LYS A 194 5.72 0.22 -16.29
CA LYS A 194 5.64 1.34 -15.35
C LYS A 194 5.23 0.88 -13.94
N ILE A 195 4.18 0.08 -13.83
CA ILE A 195 3.66 -0.41 -12.54
C ILE A 195 4.74 -1.24 -11.82
N LEU A 196 5.44 -2.10 -12.53
CA LEU A 196 6.52 -2.92 -11.98
C LEU A 196 7.71 -2.08 -11.51
N ALA A 197 8.13 -1.10 -12.33
CA ALA A 197 9.24 -0.21 -11.98
C ALA A 197 8.90 0.65 -10.74
N ASP A 198 7.67 1.17 -10.66
CA ASP A 198 7.19 1.93 -9.50
C ASP A 198 7.21 1.06 -8.22
N ALA A 199 6.68 -0.17 -8.28
CA ALA A 199 6.69 -1.09 -7.14
C ALA A 199 8.11 -1.49 -6.70
N ALA A 200 8.96 -1.85 -7.66
CA ALA A 200 10.34 -2.21 -7.39
C ALA A 200 11.15 -1.04 -6.82
N THR A 201 10.89 0.18 -7.27
CA THR A 201 11.49 1.41 -6.73
C THR A 201 11.16 1.61 -5.26
N VAL A 202 9.88 1.49 -4.87
CA VAL A 202 9.46 1.60 -3.47
C VAL A 202 10.07 0.49 -2.63
N HIS A 203 10.06 -0.75 -3.15
CA HIS A 203 10.65 -1.89 -2.46
C HIS A 203 12.17 -1.73 -2.25
N SER A 204 12.90 -1.25 -3.26
CA SER A 204 14.35 -0.97 -3.14
C SER A 204 14.65 0.07 -2.07
N ALA A 205 13.87 1.15 -2.02
CA ALA A 205 14.03 2.19 -1.01
C ALA A 205 13.77 1.65 0.41
N SER A 206 12.67 0.94 0.60
CA SER A 206 12.28 0.40 1.91
C SER A 206 13.24 -0.68 2.40
N THR A 207 13.70 -1.57 1.53
CA THR A 207 14.68 -2.60 1.90
C THR A 207 16.03 -1.99 2.23
N TRP A 208 16.48 -0.98 1.47
CA TRP A 208 17.69 -0.26 1.82
C TRP A 208 17.61 0.33 3.25
N ALA A 209 16.50 0.97 3.59
CA ALA A 209 16.33 1.56 4.91
C ALA A 209 16.23 0.52 6.03
N LEU A 210 15.56 -0.62 5.79
CA LEU A 210 15.51 -1.73 6.76
C LEU A 210 16.91 -2.26 7.11
N GLU A 211 17.84 -2.25 6.15
CA GLU A 211 19.22 -2.72 6.34
C GLU A 211 20.16 -1.64 6.90
N ASN A 212 19.95 -0.36 6.56
CA ASN A 212 20.95 0.69 6.76
C ASN A 212 20.53 1.78 7.75
N SER A 213 19.36 1.66 8.39
CA SER A 213 18.91 2.61 9.41
C SER A 213 18.45 1.92 10.69
N ASP A 214 18.51 2.64 11.80
CA ASP A 214 17.80 2.25 13.01
C ASP A 214 16.32 2.61 12.87
N TRP A 215 15.44 1.71 13.27
CA TRP A 215 14.00 1.94 13.22
C TRP A 215 13.24 1.15 14.29
N ASP A 216 12.16 1.73 14.80
CA ASP A 216 11.14 1.07 15.63
C ASP A 216 9.94 0.67 14.76
N LEU A 217 9.54 1.55 13.82
CA LEU A 217 8.49 1.30 12.83
C LEU A 217 8.99 1.57 11.42
N THR A 218 8.69 0.67 10.48
CA THR A 218 8.79 0.95 9.05
C THR A 218 7.43 0.75 8.40
N ALA A 219 6.88 1.79 7.78
CA ALA A 219 5.62 1.78 7.05
C ALA A 219 5.89 1.89 5.54
N ILE A 220 5.37 0.94 4.77
CA ILE A 220 5.61 0.81 3.32
C ILE A 220 4.27 0.75 2.61
N TYR A 221 4.04 1.60 1.63
CA TYR A 221 2.84 1.58 0.82
C TYR A 221 3.16 1.24 -0.64
N HIS A 222 2.42 0.29 -1.20
CA HIS A 222 2.48 -0.13 -2.59
C HIS A 222 1.11 0.06 -3.26
N ASP A 223 1.08 0.80 -4.37
CA ASP A 223 -0.12 1.06 -5.19
C ASP A 223 -0.22 0.14 -6.43
N ALA A 224 0.74 -0.77 -6.60
CA ALA A 224 0.88 -1.50 -7.84
C ALA A 224 -0.24 -2.54 -8.08
N ILE A 225 -0.84 -3.13 -7.04
CA ILE A 225 -1.99 -4.04 -7.19
C ILE A 225 -3.19 -3.24 -7.72
N ASP A 226 -3.49 -2.08 -7.15
CA ASP A 226 -4.57 -1.21 -7.61
C ASP A 226 -4.38 -0.80 -9.07
N HIS A 227 -3.21 -0.29 -9.41
CA HIS A 227 -2.89 0.10 -10.79
C HIS A 227 -2.96 -1.08 -11.78
N ALA A 228 -2.50 -2.27 -11.38
CA ALA A 228 -2.61 -3.47 -12.19
C ALA A 228 -4.09 -3.90 -12.35
N CYS A 229 -4.88 -3.81 -11.30
CA CYS A 229 -6.30 -4.10 -11.35
C CYS A 229 -7.04 -3.13 -12.30
N HIS A 230 -6.83 -1.83 -12.19
CA HIS A 230 -7.43 -0.86 -13.11
C HIS A 230 -7.03 -1.10 -14.58
N ALA A 231 -5.78 -1.47 -14.83
CA ALA A 231 -5.29 -1.67 -16.19
C ALA A 231 -5.68 -3.04 -16.78
N PHE A 232 -5.75 -4.11 -15.97
CA PHE A 232 -5.77 -5.49 -16.46
C PHE A 232 -6.89 -6.37 -15.87
N MET A 233 -7.61 -5.98 -14.80
CA MET A 233 -8.61 -6.85 -14.15
C MET A 233 -9.69 -7.35 -15.12
N LYS A 234 -10.11 -6.53 -16.08
CA LYS A 234 -11.07 -6.95 -17.11
C LYS A 234 -10.56 -8.07 -18.00
N LEU A 235 -9.23 -8.25 -18.07
CA LEU A 235 -8.56 -9.32 -18.83
C LEU A 235 -8.27 -10.55 -17.99
N ARG A 236 -8.40 -10.49 -16.65
CA ARG A 236 -8.17 -11.64 -15.76
C ARG A 236 -9.16 -12.78 -16.04
N ALA A 237 -8.71 -14.04 -15.91
CA ALA A 237 -9.58 -15.19 -16.01
C ALA A 237 -10.68 -15.21 -14.91
N PRO A 238 -11.89 -15.77 -15.16
CA PRO A 238 -12.35 -16.26 -16.46
C PRO A 238 -12.64 -15.13 -17.44
N LYS A 239 -12.46 -15.39 -18.74
CA LYS A 239 -12.77 -14.43 -19.80
C LYS A 239 -14.24 -14.06 -19.81
N LEU A 240 -14.56 -12.77 -19.72
CA LEU A 240 -15.91 -12.28 -19.84
C LEU A 240 -16.30 -12.00 -21.30
N PRO A 241 -17.61 -12.08 -21.64
CA PRO A 241 -18.10 -11.70 -22.96
C PRO A 241 -17.69 -10.27 -23.33
N GLY A 242 -17.26 -10.07 -24.58
CA GLY A 242 -16.80 -8.75 -25.06
C GLY A 242 -15.34 -8.41 -24.80
N VAL A 243 -14.61 -9.25 -24.08
CA VAL A 243 -13.16 -9.10 -23.91
C VAL A 243 -12.44 -9.63 -25.17
N PRO A 244 -11.57 -8.83 -25.83
CA PRO A 244 -10.83 -9.26 -27.02
C PRO A 244 -9.95 -10.48 -26.76
N ASP A 245 -9.93 -11.44 -27.71
CA ASP A 245 -9.19 -12.71 -27.55
C ASP A 245 -7.67 -12.46 -27.47
N ASP A 246 -7.15 -11.61 -28.34
CA ASP A 246 -5.74 -11.26 -28.41
C ASP A 246 -5.21 -10.66 -27.11
N LEU A 247 -5.94 -9.72 -26.53
CA LEU A 247 -5.57 -9.12 -25.24
C LEU A 247 -5.69 -10.12 -24.08
N PHE A 248 -6.74 -10.94 -24.07
CA PHE A 248 -6.92 -11.95 -23.05
C PHE A 248 -5.79 -12.99 -23.08
N GLU A 249 -5.43 -13.48 -24.26
CA GLU A 249 -4.37 -14.47 -24.42
C GLU A 249 -3.00 -13.99 -23.92
N ILE A 250 -2.73 -12.69 -23.95
CA ILE A 250 -1.46 -12.12 -23.52
C ILE A 250 -1.51 -11.72 -22.03
N TYR A 251 -2.55 -11.01 -21.62
CA TYR A 251 -2.57 -10.27 -20.34
C TYR A 251 -3.45 -10.89 -19.25
N SER A 252 -4.03 -12.08 -19.46
CA SER A 252 -4.95 -12.68 -18.48
C SER A 252 -4.31 -13.07 -17.16
N ASP A 253 -3.00 -13.24 -17.10
CA ASP A 253 -2.24 -13.57 -15.89
C ASP A 253 -1.60 -12.36 -15.20
N THR A 254 -1.72 -11.16 -15.78
CA THR A 254 -0.99 -9.96 -15.31
C THR A 254 -1.38 -9.56 -13.88
N VAL A 255 -2.66 -9.61 -13.53
CA VAL A 255 -3.11 -9.30 -12.17
C VAL A 255 -2.58 -10.34 -11.18
N ASP A 256 -2.74 -11.62 -11.48
CA ASP A 256 -2.27 -12.71 -10.63
C ASP A 256 -0.73 -12.68 -10.50
N GLY A 257 -0.03 -12.33 -11.57
CA GLY A 257 1.40 -12.06 -11.57
C GLY A 257 1.79 -10.93 -10.61
N MET A 258 0.99 -9.87 -10.55
CA MET A 258 1.26 -8.76 -9.62
C MET A 258 1.12 -9.19 -8.16
N TYR A 259 0.12 -10.01 -7.81
CA TYR A 259 0.00 -10.58 -6.46
C TYR A 259 1.18 -11.50 -6.12
N ARG A 260 1.63 -12.36 -7.06
CA ARG A 260 2.84 -13.19 -6.88
C ARG A 260 4.08 -12.34 -6.63
N PHE A 261 4.23 -11.25 -7.36
CA PHE A 261 5.34 -10.31 -7.18
C PHE A 261 5.30 -9.65 -5.79
N HIS A 262 4.12 -9.28 -5.29
CA HIS A 262 3.96 -8.76 -3.94
C HIS A 262 4.28 -9.80 -2.86
N ASP A 263 3.93 -11.06 -3.07
CA ASP A 263 4.32 -12.15 -2.16
C ASP A 263 5.84 -12.35 -2.11
N MET A 264 6.52 -12.21 -3.25
CA MET A 264 8.00 -12.26 -3.32
C MET A 264 8.65 -11.07 -2.59
N MET A 265 8.12 -9.86 -2.74
CA MET A 265 8.58 -8.69 -1.98
C MET A 265 8.33 -8.84 -0.48
N LEU A 266 7.19 -9.41 -0.11
CA LEU A 266 6.84 -9.74 1.28
C LEU A 266 7.84 -10.75 1.86
N GLU A 267 8.17 -11.82 1.14
CA GLU A 267 9.17 -12.80 1.56
C GLU A 267 10.52 -12.14 1.85
N ARG A 268 10.99 -11.28 0.94
CA ARG A 268 12.24 -10.53 1.15
C ARG A 268 12.18 -9.69 2.42
N THR A 269 11.09 -8.95 2.62
CA THR A 269 10.90 -8.10 3.79
C THR A 269 10.93 -8.93 5.08
N LEU A 270 10.17 -10.04 5.15
CA LEU A 270 10.11 -10.91 6.33
C LEU A 270 11.47 -11.52 6.67
N LYS A 271 12.23 -11.95 5.65
CA LYS A 271 13.61 -12.47 5.85
C LYS A 271 14.54 -11.42 6.45
N MET A 272 14.39 -10.17 6.06
CA MET A 272 15.24 -9.06 6.56
C MET A 272 14.93 -8.67 7.98
N VAL A 273 13.63 -8.61 8.34
CA VAL A 273 13.22 -8.11 9.66
C VAL A 273 13.25 -9.19 10.76
N GLY A 274 13.21 -10.45 10.37
CA GLY A 274 13.31 -11.59 11.29
C GLY A 274 12.05 -11.84 12.14
N PRO A 275 12.08 -12.93 12.94
CA PRO A 275 10.89 -13.44 13.64
C PRO A 275 10.47 -12.61 14.86
N ASP A 276 11.33 -11.73 15.37
CA ASP A 276 11.05 -10.90 16.54
C ASP A 276 10.36 -9.57 16.19
N THR A 277 9.93 -9.42 14.93
CA THR A 277 9.25 -8.23 14.43
C THR A 277 7.76 -8.52 14.23
N ASN A 278 6.89 -7.62 14.67
CA ASN A 278 5.49 -7.66 14.27
C ASN A 278 5.32 -7.11 12.85
N VAL A 279 4.57 -7.80 12.02
CA VAL A 279 4.24 -7.38 10.65
C VAL A 279 2.73 -7.27 10.50
N ILE A 280 2.26 -6.13 10.03
CA ILE A 280 0.85 -5.86 9.77
C ILE A 280 0.74 -5.56 8.28
N LEU A 281 0.07 -6.44 7.54
CA LEU A 281 -0.26 -6.26 6.12
C LEU A 281 -1.72 -5.83 6.02
N ILE A 282 -1.98 -4.75 5.29
CA ILE A 282 -3.32 -4.19 5.14
C ILE A 282 -3.61 -3.78 3.69
N SER A 283 -4.91 -3.67 3.38
CA SER A 283 -5.40 -2.95 2.21
C SER A 283 -6.57 -2.07 2.60
N ASP A 284 -6.69 -0.94 1.97
CA ASP A 284 -7.76 0.05 2.22
C ASP A 284 -9.10 -0.36 1.59
N HIS A 285 -9.10 -1.08 0.48
CA HIS A 285 -10.28 -1.63 -0.21
C HIS A 285 -9.91 -2.88 -1.01
N GLY A 286 -10.89 -3.56 -1.56
CA GLY A 286 -10.71 -4.64 -2.52
C GLY A 286 -11.05 -4.21 -3.94
N PHE A 287 -11.07 -5.17 -4.87
CA PHE A 287 -11.35 -4.94 -6.28
C PHE A 287 -12.36 -5.96 -6.84
N GLN A 288 -13.26 -5.51 -7.75
CA GLN A 288 -14.21 -6.42 -8.41
C GLN A 288 -13.46 -7.37 -9.35
N SER A 289 -13.32 -8.62 -8.93
CA SER A 289 -12.47 -9.61 -9.61
C SER A 289 -13.26 -10.78 -10.24
N ASP A 290 -14.55 -10.86 -9.96
CA ASP A 290 -15.43 -11.93 -10.42
C ASP A 290 -16.28 -11.52 -11.66
N HIS A 291 -17.38 -12.22 -11.88
CA HIS A 291 -18.32 -11.95 -12.97
C HIS A 291 -19.04 -10.59 -12.87
N MET A 292 -18.99 -9.94 -11.70
CA MET A 292 -19.57 -8.62 -11.45
C MET A 292 -18.61 -7.46 -11.82
N ARG A 293 -17.36 -7.77 -12.21
CA ARG A 293 -16.41 -6.72 -12.60
C ARG A 293 -16.93 -5.92 -13.79
N PRO A 294 -16.88 -4.57 -13.73
CA PRO A 294 -17.38 -3.74 -14.81
C PRO A 294 -16.44 -3.81 -16.03
N LEU A 295 -17.01 -3.95 -17.23
CA LEU A 295 -16.27 -3.84 -18.49
C LEU A 295 -16.21 -2.42 -19.02
N SER A 296 -17.09 -1.54 -18.51
CA SER A 296 -17.11 -0.11 -18.80
C SER A 296 -17.35 0.68 -17.52
N LEU A 297 -16.72 1.83 -17.39
CA LEU A 297 -16.83 2.65 -16.20
C LEU A 297 -17.80 3.83 -16.43
N PRO A 298 -18.55 4.24 -15.40
CA PRO A 298 -19.30 5.48 -15.42
C PRO A 298 -18.34 6.65 -15.56
N LYS A 299 -18.76 7.73 -16.22
CA LYS A 299 -17.92 8.91 -16.43
C LYS A 299 -17.74 9.72 -15.14
N GLU A 300 -18.77 9.77 -14.33
CA GLU A 300 -18.86 10.60 -13.12
C GLU A 300 -19.75 9.89 -12.06
N PRO A 301 -19.56 10.23 -10.76
CA PRO A 301 -18.59 11.19 -10.20
C PRO A 301 -17.20 10.60 -9.94
N ALA A 302 -17.02 9.27 -9.89
CA ALA A 302 -15.75 8.61 -9.59
C ALA A 302 -15.68 7.26 -10.31
N GLY A 303 -15.61 7.30 -11.64
CA GLY A 303 -15.66 6.10 -12.49
C GLY A 303 -14.75 4.96 -12.05
N PRO A 304 -13.44 5.20 -11.81
CA PRO A 304 -12.54 4.14 -11.35
C PRO A 304 -12.96 3.51 -10.00
N ALA A 305 -13.53 4.28 -9.08
CA ALA A 305 -14.00 3.74 -7.79
C ALA A 305 -15.15 2.72 -7.93
N ALA A 306 -15.86 2.69 -9.06
CA ALA A 306 -16.87 1.67 -9.34
C ALA A 306 -16.28 0.24 -9.50
N GLU A 307 -14.97 0.12 -9.74
CA GLU A 307 -14.27 -1.15 -9.79
C GLU A 307 -13.89 -1.67 -8.40
N HIS A 308 -13.93 -0.81 -7.37
CA HIS A 308 -13.51 -1.14 -6.02
C HIS A 308 -14.59 -1.95 -5.25
N ARG A 309 -14.12 -2.72 -4.27
CA ARG A 309 -14.97 -3.42 -3.31
C ARG A 309 -14.80 -2.81 -1.93
N LYS A 310 -15.85 -2.88 -1.11
CA LYS A 310 -15.93 -2.24 0.21
C LYS A 310 -15.12 -2.91 1.32
N HIS A 311 -14.31 -3.89 1.01
CA HIS A 311 -13.49 -4.62 1.99
C HIS A 311 -12.08 -4.80 1.46
N GLY A 312 -11.13 -4.20 2.15
CA GLY A 312 -9.72 -4.53 2.06
C GLY A 312 -9.36 -5.71 2.96
N ILE A 313 -8.07 -5.94 3.15
CA ILE A 313 -7.54 -7.04 3.94
C ILE A 313 -6.79 -6.53 5.17
N ILE A 314 -6.72 -7.38 6.20
CA ILE A 314 -5.73 -7.30 7.27
C ILE A 314 -5.13 -8.67 7.54
N CYS A 315 -3.81 -8.72 7.71
CA CYS A 315 -3.09 -9.88 8.20
C CYS A 315 -2.02 -9.41 9.20
N CYS A 316 -2.12 -9.86 10.45
CA CYS A 316 -1.17 -9.54 11.50
C CYS A 316 -0.33 -10.78 11.83
N TYR A 317 0.99 -10.64 11.85
CA TYR A 317 1.94 -11.73 12.08
C TYR A 317 3.05 -11.26 13.01
N GLY A 318 3.51 -12.13 13.89
CA GLY A 318 4.62 -11.85 14.79
C GLY A 318 4.35 -12.22 16.25
N PRO A 319 5.32 -11.97 17.13
CA PRO A 319 5.31 -12.51 18.50
C PRO A 319 4.17 -12.00 19.39
N ASP A 320 3.57 -10.87 19.10
CA ASP A 320 2.48 -10.29 19.89
C ASP A 320 1.08 -10.66 19.38
N PHE A 321 0.95 -11.27 18.20
CA PHE A 321 -0.32 -11.63 17.59
C PHE A 321 -0.70 -13.10 17.82
N ASN A 322 -1.99 -13.40 17.83
CA ASN A 322 -2.54 -14.74 17.82
C ASN A 322 -2.14 -15.51 16.56
N GLU A 323 -2.28 -16.82 16.58
CA GLU A 323 -1.98 -17.69 15.44
C GLU A 323 -3.25 -18.37 14.92
N GLY A 324 -3.38 -18.40 13.57
CA GLY A 324 -4.44 -19.10 12.86
C GLY A 324 -5.86 -18.59 13.18
N GLN A 325 -6.01 -17.33 13.54
CA GLN A 325 -7.29 -16.74 13.90
C GLN A 325 -7.84 -15.81 12.82
N THR A 326 -9.16 -15.72 12.77
CA THR A 326 -9.88 -14.73 11.95
C THR A 326 -10.54 -13.71 12.86
N ILE A 327 -10.34 -12.41 12.58
CA ILE A 327 -11.02 -11.31 13.25
C ILE A 327 -12.12 -10.73 12.36
N TYR A 328 -13.15 -10.19 12.99
CA TYR A 328 -14.33 -9.66 12.32
C TYR A 328 -14.65 -8.25 12.81
N GLY A 329 -15.36 -7.49 11.96
CA GLY A 329 -15.85 -6.16 12.30
C GLY A 329 -14.78 -5.06 12.30
N SER A 330 -13.62 -5.32 11.72
CA SER A 330 -12.54 -4.35 11.61
C SER A 330 -12.77 -3.37 10.46
N SER A 331 -12.30 -2.14 10.63
CA SER A 331 -12.33 -1.08 9.64
C SER A 331 -10.91 -0.52 9.41
N ILE A 332 -10.74 0.23 8.34
CA ILE A 332 -9.46 0.89 8.06
C ILE A 332 -9.05 1.91 9.13
N LEU A 333 -10.00 2.38 9.93
CA LEU A 333 -9.73 3.26 11.08
C LEU A 333 -9.00 2.53 12.22
N ASP A 334 -9.15 1.20 12.29
CA ASP A 334 -8.63 0.34 13.35
C ASP A 334 -7.15 -0.08 13.10
N ILE A 335 -6.35 0.75 12.45
CA ILE A 335 -4.92 0.47 12.20
C ILE A 335 -4.01 1.30 13.12
N THR A 336 -4.22 2.58 13.19
CA THR A 336 -3.41 3.45 14.08
C THR A 336 -3.61 3.12 15.57
N PRO A 337 -4.82 2.84 16.12
CA PRO A 337 -4.97 2.49 17.52
C PRO A 337 -4.19 1.24 17.95
N PRO A 338 -4.26 0.07 17.30
CA PRO A 338 -3.45 -1.08 17.67
C PRO A 338 -1.94 -0.84 17.48
N LEU A 339 -1.55 -0.03 16.47
CA LEU A 339 -0.16 0.34 16.27
C LEU A 339 0.39 1.12 17.47
N LEU A 340 -0.35 2.11 17.98
CA LEU A 340 0.02 2.84 19.21
C LEU A 340 0.08 1.90 20.41
N THR A 341 -0.87 0.97 20.50
CA THR A 341 -0.93 -0.06 21.57
C THR A 341 0.32 -0.94 21.57
N LEU A 342 0.83 -1.34 20.39
CA LEU A 342 2.09 -2.11 20.28
C LEU A 342 3.29 -1.36 20.87
N PHE A 343 3.31 -0.05 20.79
CA PHE A 343 4.36 0.78 21.39
C PHE A 343 4.06 1.20 22.83
N GLY A 344 2.96 0.71 23.44
CA GLY A 344 2.55 1.07 24.81
C GLY A 344 2.09 2.52 24.95
N LEU A 345 1.74 3.16 23.85
CA LEU A 345 1.26 4.54 23.80
C LEU A 345 -0.26 4.62 23.97
N PRO A 346 -0.79 5.70 24.53
CA PRO A 346 -2.22 5.90 24.66
C PRO A 346 -2.87 6.15 23.28
N ILE A 347 -4.13 5.78 23.17
CA ILE A 347 -4.98 6.08 22.02
C ILE A 347 -5.67 7.43 22.27
N GLY A 348 -5.76 8.28 21.25
CA GLY A 348 -6.56 9.51 21.34
C GLY A 348 -8.05 9.19 21.42
N GLU A 349 -8.76 9.77 22.38
CA GLU A 349 -10.22 9.63 22.52
C GLU A 349 -10.98 10.24 21.32
N ASP A 350 -10.30 11.10 20.56
CA ASP A 350 -10.79 11.70 19.32
C ASP A 350 -10.54 10.82 18.09
N MET A 351 -9.86 9.67 18.23
CA MET A 351 -9.77 8.66 17.17
C MET A 351 -11.10 7.91 17.05
N ASP A 352 -11.46 7.57 15.82
CA ASP A 352 -12.71 6.86 15.51
C ASP A 352 -12.49 5.33 15.44
N GLY A 353 -11.24 4.91 15.33
CA GLY A 353 -10.86 3.50 15.30
C GLY A 353 -10.67 2.88 16.68
N THR A 354 -10.63 1.55 16.72
CA THR A 354 -10.50 0.73 17.92
C THR A 354 -9.17 -0.06 17.95
N PRO A 355 -8.68 -0.51 19.11
CA PRO A 355 -7.36 -1.14 19.23
C PRO A 355 -7.27 -2.60 18.77
N LEU A 356 -8.30 -3.20 18.16
CA LEU A 356 -8.30 -4.60 17.69
C LEU A 356 -7.74 -5.61 18.70
N ILE A 357 -8.16 -5.51 19.97
CA ILE A 357 -7.62 -6.32 21.07
C ILE A 357 -7.70 -7.82 20.81
N GLN A 358 -8.67 -8.28 20.03
CA GLN A 358 -8.86 -9.68 19.64
C GLN A 358 -7.72 -10.24 18.77
N ALA A 359 -6.92 -9.38 18.15
CA ALA A 359 -5.77 -9.81 17.33
C ALA A 359 -4.55 -10.20 18.19
N PHE A 360 -4.47 -9.70 19.42
CA PHE A 360 -3.29 -9.88 20.28
C PHE A 360 -3.30 -11.20 21.02
N ARG A 361 -2.11 -11.82 21.18
CA ARG A 361 -1.91 -13.05 21.94
C ARG A 361 -2.17 -12.84 23.44
N GLU A 362 -1.76 -11.71 23.97
CA GLU A 362 -2.01 -11.27 25.34
C GLU A 362 -2.83 -9.98 25.26
N THR A 363 -3.97 -9.93 25.94
CA THR A 363 -4.83 -8.73 25.94
C THR A 363 -4.03 -7.51 26.40
N PRO A 364 -3.83 -6.50 25.55
CA PRO A 364 -3.04 -5.34 25.91
C PRO A 364 -3.79 -4.43 26.89
N THR A 365 -3.04 -3.73 27.74
CA THR A 365 -3.59 -2.63 28.51
C THR A 365 -3.72 -1.40 27.61
N VAL A 366 -4.94 -1.05 27.27
CA VAL A 366 -5.24 0.15 26.47
C VAL A 366 -5.31 1.36 27.39
N LYS A 367 -4.52 2.39 27.04
CA LYS A 367 -4.56 3.71 27.70
C LYS A 367 -5.15 4.72 26.73
N THR A 368 -5.77 5.78 27.24
CA THR A 368 -6.31 6.86 26.43
C THR A 368 -5.77 8.23 26.86
N ILE A 369 -5.81 9.17 25.95
CA ILE A 369 -5.63 10.62 26.16
C ILE A 369 -6.66 11.37 25.32
N SER A 370 -6.94 12.62 25.64
CA SER A 370 -7.97 13.40 24.93
C SER A 370 -7.67 13.53 23.42
N SER A 371 -6.43 13.83 23.05
CA SER A 371 -5.97 13.93 21.65
C SER A 371 -4.45 13.92 21.55
N TRP A 372 -3.93 13.55 20.39
CA TRP A 372 -2.53 13.65 20.00
C TRP A 372 -2.18 14.93 19.26
#